data_bf726466e42d346c7545c6ca1181028e
#
_entry.id   bf726466e42d346c7545c6ca1181028e
#
_cell.length_a   1.000
_cell.length_b   1.000
_cell.length_c   1.000
_cell.angle_alpha   90.00
_cell.angle_beta   90.00
_cell.angle_gamma   90.00
#
_symmetry.space_group_name_H-M   'P 1'
#
loop_
_entity.id
_entity.type
_entity.pdbx_description
1 polymer ?
#
loop_
_entity_poly.entity_id
_entity_poly.type
_entity_poly.pdbx_seq_one_letter_code
_entity_poly.pdbx_strand_id
1 'polypeptide(L)'
;MNKHLSNLLLVLVFVAGLSLLLYPTVSDYWNSFHQSRVVMSYTEQVAQLDTASYQAAREAAQAYNATLPETRNRFYMPDEARAVYDSLLNVTGTGVMATLEIPDLGVNLPVYHGTSEAVLQVALGHVEGSSLPVGGEGTHCVISGHRGLPSAKLFSNLDQLAVGDVFLLRVLDETLTYQVDQILVVEPEDMEPLAIFPGEDYCTLVTCTPYGINSHRLLVRGTRIETEEAAAVVHVTSDAAMLSPLIVAAVIAVPLLLVWFIGMMLFPRKR
;
A
#
# COMPACT_ATOMS: atom_id res chain seq x y z
N MET A 1 4.22 -39.18 33.60
CA MET A 1 3.35 -38.37 32.72
C MET A 1 2.61 -39.32 31.78
N ASN A 2 1.27 -39.29 31.76
CA ASN A 2 0.49 -40.20 30.92
C ASN A 2 0.82 -39.98 29.45
N LYS A 3 1.10 -41.09 28.69
CA LYS A 3 1.44 -41.00 27.26
C LYS A 3 0.43 -40.20 26.43
N HIS A 4 -0.84 -40.24 26.80
CA HIS A 4 -1.89 -39.47 26.17
C HIS A 4 -1.75 -37.93 26.43
N LEU A 5 -1.34 -37.55 27.65
CA LEU A 5 -1.12 -36.15 28.00
C LEU A 5 0.12 -35.60 27.25
N SER A 6 1.18 -36.41 27.13
CA SER A 6 2.38 -36.04 26.36
C SER A 6 2.06 -35.86 24.86
N ASN A 7 1.27 -36.78 24.28
CA ASN A 7 0.88 -36.65 22.88
C ASN A 7 -0.06 -35.45 22.64
N LEU A 8 -0.99 -35.21 23.56
CA LEU A 8 -1.86 -34.01 23.47
C LEU A 8 -1.04 -32.73 23.51
N LEU A 9 -0.07 -32.64 24.42
CA LEU A 9 0.83 -31.48 24.51
C LEU A 9 1.63 -31.27 23.23
N LEU A 10 2.18 -32.35 22.64
CA LEU A 10 2.90 -32.30 21.38
C LEU A 10 2.00 -31.81 20.23
N VAL A 11 0.75 -32.28 20.14
CA VAL A 11 -0.24 -31.80 19.16
C VAL A 11 -0.51 -30.31 19.32
N LEU A 12 -0.75 -29.86 20.55
CA LEU A 12 -1.01 -28.44 20.83
C LEU A 12 0.19 -27.55 20.43
N VAL A 13 1.41 -27.95 20.80
CA VAL A 13 2.62 -27.21 20.43
C VAL A 13 2.81 -27.18 18.91
N PHE A 14 2.57 -28.32 18.24
CA PHE A 14 2.65 -28.40 16.78
C PHE A 14 1.62 -27.49 16.10
N VAL A 15 0.36 -27.52 16.51
CA VAL A 15 -0.70 -26.68 15.95
C VAL A 15 -0.40 -25.21 16.17
N ALA A 16 0.05 -24.83 17.39
CA ALA A 16 0.43 -23.45 17.69
C ALA A 16 1.61 -22.98 16.79
N GLY A 17 2.66 -23.80 16.66
CA GLY A 17 3.80 -23.49 15.79
C GLY A 17 3.41 -23.36 14.31
N LEU A 18 2.54 -24.27 13.83
CA LEU A 18 2.04 -24.22 12.46
C LEU A 18 1.16 -22.98 12.22
N SER A 19 0.30 -22.63 13.18
CA SER A 19 -0.53 -21.44 13.09
C SER A 19 0.32 -20.16 13.02
N LEU A 20 1.37 -20.05 13.84
CA LEU A 20 2.32 -18.93 13.80
C LEU A 20 3.07 -18.85 12.45
N LEU A 21 3.47 -20.00 11.90
CA LEU A 21 4.16 -20.06 10.61
C LEU A 21 3.26 -19.62 9.44
N LEU A 22 1.99 -20.02 9.46
CA LEU A 22 1.04 -19.73 8.38
C LEU A 22 0.38 -18.35 8.52
N TYR A 23 0.42 -17.74 9.71
CA TYR A 23 -0.26 -16.48 10.00
C TYR A 23 0.04 -15.37 8.97
N PRO A 24 1.29 -15.06 8.62
CA PRO A 24 1.58 -13.98 7.67
C PRO A 24 0.95 -14.23 6.29
N THR A 25 1.06 -15.46 5.79
CA THR A 25 0.54 -15.82 4.46
C THR A 25 -0.99 -15.76 4.41
N VAL A 26 -1.67 -16.30 5.43
CA VAL A 26 -3.13 -16.28 5.51
C VAL A 26 -3.65 -14.87 5.71
N SER A 27 -2.99 -14.09 6.55
CA SER A 27 -3.38 -12.70 6.82
C SER A 27 -3.18 -11.80 5.61
N ASP A 28 -2.05 -11.91 4.91
CA ASP A 28 -1.78 -11.17 3.66
C ASP A 28 -2.82 -11.50 2.58
N TYR A 29 -3.13 -12.79 2.38
CA TYR A 29 -4.18 -13.21 1.44
C TYR A 29 -5.56 -12.66 1.81
N TRP A 30 -5.92 -12.70 3.10
CA TRP A 30 -7.18 -12.15 3.59
C TRP A 30 -7.28 -10.64 3.36
N ASN A 31 -6.21 -9.91 3.67
CA ASN A 31 -6.17 -8.47 3.50
C ASN A 31 -6.17 -8.06 2.02
N SER A 32 -5.43 -8.76 1.15
CA SER A 32 -5.42 -8.49 -0.28
C SER A 32 -6.81 -8.68 -0.92
N PHE A 33 -7.56 -9.68 -0.46
CA PHE A 33 -8.94 -9.90 -0.88
C PHE A 33 -9.88 -8.76 -0.47
N HIS A 34 -9.72 -8.23 0.76
CA HIS A 34 -10.51 -7.08 1.21
C HIS A 34 -10.12 -5.81 0.48
N GLN A 35 -8.84 -5.55 0.30
CA GLN A 35 -8.32 -4.41 -0.46
C GLN A 35 -8.86 -4.40 -1.90
N SER A 36 -8.83 -5.55 -2.59
CA SER A 36 -9.38 -5.69 -3.94
C SER A 36 -10.88 -5.35 -3.99
N ARG A 37 -11.65 -5.75 -2.99
CA ARG A 37 -13.08 -5.40 -2.88
C ARG A 37 -13.30 -3.90 -2.68
N VAL A 38 -12.46 -3.26 -1.87
CA VAL A 38 -12.53 -1.80 -1.67
C VAL A 38 -12.22 -1.07 -2.97
N VAL A 39 -11.16 -1.48 -3.69
CA VAL A 39 -10.81 -0.93 -5.01
C VAL A 39 -11.98 -1.08 -6.00
N MET A 40 -12.56 -2.28 -6.11
CA MET A 40 -13.72 -2.53 -6.98
C MET A 40 -14.92 -1.66 -6.60
N SER A 41 -15.26 -1.60 -5.31
CA SER A 41 -16.37 -0.79 -4.80
C SER A 41 -16.17 0.70 -5.07
N TYR A 42 -14.94 1.21 -4.90
CA TYR A 42 -14.60 2.60 -5.26
C TYR A 42 -14.82 2.84 -6.76
N THR A 43 -14.28 1.98 -7.62
CA THR A 43 -14.42 2.09 -9.09
C THR A 43 -15.89 2.05 -9.53
N GLU A 44 -16.68 1.14 -8.97
CA GLU A 44 -18.12 1.03 -9.28
C GLU A 44 -18.92 2.27 -8.85
N GLN A 45 -18.61 2.82 -7.67
CA GLN A 45 -19.30 4.02 -7.18
C GLN A 45 -18.91 5.27 -7.97
N VAL A 46 -17.61 5.42 -8.30
CA VAL A 46 -17.13 6.50 -9.17
C VAL A 46 -17.80 6.45 -10.54
N ALA A 47 -17.94 5.27 -11.13
CA ALA A 47 -18.62 5.09 -12.43
C ALA A 47 -20.11 5.48 -12.42
N GLN A 48 -20.72 5.62 -11.24
CA GLN A 48 -22.11 6.05 -11.09
C GLN A 48 -22.26 7.56 -10.87
N LEU A 49 -21.15 8.28 -10.68
CA LEU A 49 -21.19 9.74 -10.55
C LEU A 49 -21.61 10.40 -11.87
N ASP A 50 -22.46 11.42 -11.75
CA ASP A 50 -22.72 12.28 -12.90
C ASP A 50 -21.55 13.24 -13.15
N THR A 51 -21.46 13.75 -14.38
CA THR A 51 -20.38 14.64 -14.80
C THR A 51 -20.28 15.90 -13.94
N ALA A 52 -21.39 16.42 -13.42
CA ALA A 52 -21.38 17.62 -12.60
C ALA A 52 -20.77 17.36 -11.22
N SER A 53 -21.15 16.27 -10.56
CA SER A 53 -20.60 15.85 -9.28
C SER A 53 -19.11 15.55 -9.37
N TYR A 54 -18.70 14.89 -10.44
CA TYR A 54 -17.31 14.62 -10.75
C TYR A 54 -16.47 15.91 -10.87
N GLN A 55 -16.93 16.86 -11.72
CA GLN A 55 -16.25 18.12 -11.93
C GLN A 55 -16.15 18.93 -10.63
N ALA A 56 -17.25 19.01 -9.87
CA ALA A 56 -17.26 19.70 -8.60
C ALA A 56 -16.24 19.12 -7.58
N ALA A 57 -16.14 17.79 -7.49
CA ALA A 57 -15.18 17.14 -6.62
C ALA A 57 -13.72 17.44 -7.03
N ARG A 58 -13.46 17.42 -8.34
CA ARG A 58 -12.14 17.75 -8.89
C ARG A 58 -11.75 19.21 -8.67
N GLU A 59 -12.65 20.15 -8.99
CA GLU A 59 -12.44 21.58 -8.82
C GLU A 59 -12.19 21.94 -7.34
N ALA A 60 -12.95 21.33 -6.42
CA ALA A 60 -12.74 21.52 -4.99
C ALA A 60 -11.35 21.05 -4.54
N ALA A 61 -10.89 19.89 -5.05
CA ALA A 61 -9.57 19.36 -4.77
C ALA A 61 -8.45 20.24 -5.36
N GLN A 62 -8.63 20.75 -6.58
CA GLN A 62 -7.69 21.67 -7.20
C GLN A 62 -7.62 23.01 -6.45
N ALA A 63 -8.77 23.55 -6.03
CA ALA A 63 -8.82 24.76 -5.22
C ALA A 63 -8.07 24.59 -3.88
N TYR A 64 -8.22 23.43 -3.23
CA TYR A 64 -7.44 23.10 -2.03
C TYR A 64 -5.94 23.05 -2.35
N ASN A 65 -5.51 22.35 -3.41
CA ASN A 65 -4.11 22.24 -3.80
C ASN A 65 -3.48 23.63 -4.05
N ALA A 66 -4.22 24.56 -4.66
CA ALA A 66 -3.74 25.92 -4.92
C ALA A 66 -3.44 26.72 -3.66
N THR A 67 -3.98 26.35 -2.50
CA THR A 67 -3.70 27.02 -1.21
C THR A 67 -2.42 26.53 -0.53
N LEU A 68 -1.94 25.33 -0.88
CA LEU A 68 -0.86 24.66 -0.15
C LEU A 68 0.51 25.33 -0.27
N PRO A 69 0.93 25.90 -1.43
CA PRO A 69 2.24 26.54 -1.55
C PRO A 69 2.43 27.73 -0.59
N GLU A 70 1.35 28.43 -0.25
CA GLU A 70 1.38 29.58 0.66
C GLU A 70 1.14 29.18 2.13
N THR A 71 0.75 27.92 2.39
CA THR A 71 0.42 27.45 3.74
C THR A 71 1.68 27.11 4.51
N ARG A 72 1.97 27.90 5.55
CA ARG A 72 3.09 27.60 6.48
C ARG A 72 2.77 26.35 7.30
N ASN A 73 3.78 25.51 7.52
CA ASN A 73 3.67 24.29 8.32
C ASN A 73 2.49 23.41 7.86
N ARG A 74 2.28 23.28 6.56
CA ARG A 74 1.13 22.58 5.95
C ARG A 74 0.93 21.14 6.44
N PHE A 75 1.98 20.48 6.92
CA PHE A 75 1.90 19.14 7.51
C PHE A 75 1.38 19.13 8.95
N TYR A 76 1.13 20.29 9.55
CA TYR A 76 0.43 20.43 10.82
C TYR A 76 -0.98 20.97 10.57
N MET A 77 -1.96 20.06 10.54
CA MET A 77 -3.33 20.40 10.18
C MET A 77 -4.22 20.56 11.42
N PRO A 78 -4.78 21.76 11.70
CA PRO A 78 -5.80 21.95 12.74
C PRO A 78 -7.09 21.18 12.45
N ASP A 79 -7.90 20.91 13.49
CA ASP A 79 -9.11 20.10 13.35
C ASP A 79 -10.14 20.67 12.36
N GLU A 80 -10.27 21.99 12.29
CA GLU A 80 -11.19 22.64 11.33
C GLU A 80 -10.72 22.42 9.87
N ALA A 81 -9.42 22.53 9.61
CA ALA A 81 -8.84 22.28 8.30
C ALA A 81 -8.92 20.78 7.94
N ARG A 82 -8.77 19.91 8.93
CA ARG A 82 -8.93 18.46 8.78
C ARG A 82 -10.34 18.07 8.32
N ALA A 83 -11.37 18.67 8.90
CA ALA A 83 -12.76 18.40 8.49
C ALA A 83 -13.02 18.78 7.02
N VAL A 84 -12.40 19.85 6.53
CA VAL A 84 -12.45 20.24 5.11
C VAL A 84 -11.70 19.20 4.26
N TYR A 85 -10.47 18.87 4.63
CA TYR A 85 -9.65 17.88 3.94
C TYR A 85 -10.36 16.52 3.83
N ASP A 86 -10.95 16.00 4.91
CA ASP A 86 -11.63 14.71 4.96
C ASP A 86 -12.91 14.68 4.09
N SER A 87 -13.47 15.84 3.75
CA SER A 87 -14.63 15.96 2.87
C SER A 87 -14.26 15.93 1.38
N LEU A 88 -13.01 16.31 1.03
CA LEU A 88 -12.57 16.40 -0.36
C LEU A 88 -12.28 15.01 -0.94
N LEU A 89 -12.69 14.74 -2.17
CA LEU A 89 -12.56 13.44 -2.85
C LEU A 89 -13.19 12.24 -2.09
N ASN A 90 -13.97 12.47 -1.05
CA ASN A 90 -14.68 11.42 -0.31
C ASN A 90 -16.03 11.10 -0.94
N VAL A 91 -16.04 10.86 -2.25
CA VAL A 91 -17.27 10.67 -3.04
C VAL A 91 -18.05 9.40 -2.70
N THR A 92 -17.37 8.43 -2.09
CA THR A 92 -17.97 7.15 -1.66
C THR A 92 -18.41 7.16 -0.19
N GLY A 93 -18.05 8.20 0.58
CA GLY A 93 -18.28 8.25 2.03
C GLY A 93 -17.46 7.23 2.84
N THR A 94 -16.53 6.51 2.20
CA THR A 94 -15.71 5.47 2.85
C THR A 94 -14.34 5.97 3.28
N GLY A 95 -13.98 7.21 2.93
CA GLY A 95 -12.66 7.79 3.12
C GLY A 95 -11.62 7.40 2.08
N VAL A 96 -12.00 6.61 1.06
CA VAL A 96 -11.11 6.30 -0.08
C VAL A 96 -11.17 7.47 -1.07
N MET A 97 -10.01 8.04 -1.41
CA MET A 97 -9.90 9.15 -2.34
C MET A 97 -9.32 8.76 -3.71
N ALA A 98 -8.57 7.67 -3.76
CA ALA A 98 -7.92 7.18 -4.98
C ALA A 98 -7.54 5.72 -4.84
N THR A 99 -7.05 5.11 -5.93
CA THR A 99 -6.34 3.83 -5.90
C THR A 99 -4.96 3.98 -6.52
N LEU A 100 -3.96 3.29 -5.94
CA LEU A 100 -2.58 3.25 -6.44
C LEU A 100 -2.31 1.89 -7.09
N GLU A 101 -1.79 1.92 -8.31
CA GLU A 101 -1.33 0.73 -9.03
C GLU A 101 0.16 0.85 -9.33
N ILE A 102 0.94 -0.19 -8.99
CA ILE A 102 2.36 -0.31 -9.35
C ILE A 102 2.51 -1.66 -10.07
N PRO A 103 2.47 -1.67 -11.42
CA PRO A 103 2.43 -2.91 -12.21
C PRO A 103 3.60 -3.84 -11.91
N ASP A 104 4.82 -3.33 -11.86
CA ASP A 104 6.05 -4.11 -11.68
C ASP A 104 6.11 -4.80 -10.31
N LEU A 105 5.40 -4.30 -9.32
CA LEU A 105 5.30 -4.89 -7.97
C LEU A 105 4.01 -5.69 -7.75
N GLY A 106 3.09 -5.69 -8.72
CA GLY A 106 1.76 -6.29 -8.57
C GLY A 106 0.94 -5.63 -7.45
N VAL A 107 1.14 -4.34 -7.22
CA VAL A 107 0.41 -3.56 -6.20
C VAL A 107 -0.82 -2.93 -6.82
N ASN A 108 -1.98 -3.10 -6.18
CA ASN A 108 -3.20 -2.36 -6.48
C ASN A 108 -3.97 -2.15 -5.17
N LEU A 109 -3.85 -0.96 -4.61
CA LEU A 109 -4.26 -0.65 -3.24
C LEU A 109 -5.11 0.62 -3.16
N PRO A 110 -6.11 0.68 -2.26
CA PRO A 110 -6.84 1.91 -1.99
C PRO A 110 -5.97 2.89 -1.20
N VAL A 111 -6.16 4.18 -1.50
CA VAL A 111 -5.56 5.31 -0.80
C VAL A 111 -6.65 6.03 0.00
N TYR A 112 -6.51 6.04 1.31
CA TYR A 112 -7.42 6.71 2.23
C TYR A 112 -6.92 8.09 2.63
N HIS A 113 -7.84 8.91 3.18
CA HIS A 113 -7.47 10.14 3.86
C HIS A 113 -6.61 9.87 5.09
N GLY A 114 -5.54 10.66 5.23
CA GLY A 114 -4.67 10.62 6.40
C GLY A 114 -3.80 9.37 6.51
N THR A 115 -2.93 9.41 7.49
CA THR A 115 -1.93 8.36 7.78
C THR A 115 -2.08 7.82 9.20
N SER A 116 -3.34 7.75 9.69
CA SER A 116 -3.60 7.16 11.00
C SER A 116 -3.19 5.69 11.04
N GLU A 117 -2.86 5.18 12.23
CA GLU A 117 -2.51 3.78 12.43
C GLU A 117 -3.58 2.84 11.86
N ALA A 118 -4.86 3.16 12.06
CA ALA A 118 -5.99 2.37 11.55
C ALA A 118 -5.99 2.24 10.02
N VAL A 119 -5.62 3.32 9.29
CA VAL A 119 -5.48 3.32 7.83
C VAL A 119 -4.26 2.50 7.42
N LEU A 120 -3.09 2.82 7.97
CA LEU A 120 -1.83 2.23 7.54
C LEU A 120 -1.71 0.73 7.86
N GLN A 121 -2.49 0.20 8.80
CA GLN A 121 -2.55 -1.24 9.07
C GLN A 121 -3.18 -2.06 7.92
N VAL A 122 -4.02 -1.43 7.09
CA VAL A 122 -4.82 -2.15 6.10
C VAL A 122 -4.68 -1.63 4.67
N ALA A 123 -4.18 -0.40 4.48
CA ALA A 123 -4.17 0.28 3.20
C ALA A 123 -3.03 1.31 3.08
N LEU A 124 -3.11 2.15 2.04
CA LEU A 124 -2.26 3.33 1.88
C LEU A 124 -2.99 4.56 2.43
N GLY A 125 -2.22 5.50 2.93
CA GLY A 125 -2.72 6.77 3.44
C GLY A 125 -2.13 7.96 2.68
N HIS A 126 -2.99 8.91 2.32
CA HIS A 126 -2.55 10.20 1.79
C HIS A 126 -2.02 11.07 2.94
N VAL A 127 -0.82 11.62 2.78
CA VAL A 127 -0.20 12.46 3.81
C VAL A 127 -0.89 13.81 3.85
N GLU A 128 -1.52 14.11 4.98
CA GLU A 128 -2.18 15.40 5.23
C GLU A 128 -1.22 16.57 5.01
N GLY A 129 -1.70 17.63 4.33
CA GLY A 129 -0.87 18.77 3.97
C GLY A 129 -0.03 18.59 2.70
N SER A 130 -0.04 17.43 2.07
CA SER A 130 0.41 17.28 0.69
C SER A 130 -0.73 17.56 -0.30
N SER A 131 -0.43 17.71 -1.58
CA SER A 131 -1.45 17.94 -2.59
C SER A 131 -2.35 16.74 -2.74
N LEU A 132 -3.67 16.96 -2.81
CA LEU A 132 -4.64 15.91 -3.15
C LEU A 132 -4.31 15.30 -4.52
N PRO A 133 -4.59 14.01 -4.74
CA PRO A 133 -4.12 13.22 -5.87
C PRO A 133 -4.86 13.53 -7.19
N VAL A 134 -5.10 14.81 -7.51
CA VAL A 134 -5.73 15.24 -8.77
C VAL A 134 -4.74 15.79 -9.79
N GLY A 135 -3.44 15.76 -9.47
CA GLY A 135 -2.37 16.27 -10.32
C GLY A 135 -2.46 17.76 -10.61
N GLY A 136 -1.64 18.21 -11.53
CA GLY A 136 -1.58 19.58 -12.01
C GLY A 136 -0.27 20.28 -11.65
N GLU A 137 0.05 21.34 -12.41
CA GLU A 137 1.27 22.12 -12.18
C GLU A 137 1.28 22.73 -10.76
N GLY A 138 2.43 22.67 -10.12
CA GLY A 138 2.60 23.16 -8.75
C GLY A 138 1.96 22.26 -7.70
N THR A 139 1.89 20.93 -7.95
CA THR A 139 1.38 19.96 -6.98
C THR A 139 2.44 18.92 -6.59
N HIS A 140 2.33 18.42 -5.35
CA HIS A 140 3.14 17.31 -4.86
C HIS A 140 2.28 16.43 -3.94
N CYS A 141 1.73 15.36 -4.48
CA CYS A 141 0.98 14.35 -3.73
C CYS A 141 1.94 13.44 -2.98
N VAL A 142 1.62 13.06 -1.73
CA VAL A 142 2.43 12.13 -0.94
C VAL A 142 1.56 11.01 -0.40
N ILE A 143 1.93 9.76 -0.70
CA ILE A 143 1.22 8.55 -0.29
C ILE A 143 2.14 7.70 0.57
N SER A 144 1.69 7.38 1.78
CA SER A 144 2.43 6.56 2.74
C SER A 144 1.85 5.17 2.85
N GLY A 145 2.72 4.18 3.00
CA GLY A 145 2.34 2.81 3.27
C GLY A 145 3.36 2.10 4.15
N HIS A 146 2.90 1.20 4.98
CA HIS A 146 3.79 0.40 5.83
C HIS A 146 4.68 -0.55 5.03
N ARG A 147 5.83 -0.86 5.61
CA ARG A 147 6.77 -1.88 5.16
C ARG A 147 6.96 -2.93 6.25
N GLY A 148 6.90 -4.20 5.85
CA GLY A 148 7.22 -5.30 6.76
C GLY A 148 6.12 -5.65 7.76
N LEU A 149 4.85 -5.29 7.50
CA LEU A 149 3.74 -5.78 8.31
C LEU A 149 3.58 -7.29 8.08
N PRO A 150 3.43 -8.09 9.15
CA PRO A 150 3.13 -9.51 9.01
C PRO A 150 1.76 -9.79 8.37
N SER A 151 0.86 -8.81 8.43
CA SER A 151 -0.54 -8.94 7.99
C SER A 151 -0.79 -8.50 6.56
N ALA A 152 0.04 -7.63 5.98
CA ALA A 152 -0.16 -7.09 4.64
C ALA A 152 1.15 -6.62 4.02
N LYS A 153 1.33 -6.89 2.73
CA LYS A 153 2.56 -6.50 2.01
C LYS A 153 2.69 -5.00 1.82
N LEU A 154 1.60 -4.32 1.49
CA LEU A 154 1.57 -2.87 1.20
C LEU A 154 2.80 -2.42 0.41
N PHE A 155 3.64 -1.54 0.98
CA PHE A 155 4.89 -1.04 0.39
C PHE A 155 6.15 -1.85 0.76
N SER A 156 5.98 -3.14 1.14
CA SER A 156 7.13 -3.97 1.55
C SER A 156 8.20 -4.13 0.47
N ASN A 157 7.82 -4.05 -0.80
CA ASN A 157 8.70 -4.20 -1.95
C ASN A 157 8.99 -2.88 -2.68
N LEU A 158 8.64 -1.72 -2.10
CA LEU A 158 8.81 -0.42 -2.75
C LEU A 158 10.27 -0.13 -3.13
N ASP A 159 11.22 -0.71 -2.42
CA ASP A 159 12.66 -0.61 -2.69
C ASP A 159 13.15 -1.36 -3.94
N GLN A 160 12.26 -2.10 -4.60
CA GLN A 160 12.56 -2.76 -5.88
C GLN A 160 12.34 -1.83 -7.08
N LEU A 161 11.64 -0.70 -6.89
CA LEU A 161 11.48 0.29 -7.95
C LEU A 161 12.80 0.98 -8.28
N ALA A 162 12.98 1.26 -9.57
CA ALA A 162 14.10 1.99 -10.13
C ALA A 162 13.63 3.27 -10.84
N VAL A 163 14.56 4.19 -11.07
CA VAL A 163 14.28 5.36 -11.90
C VAL A 163 13.92 4.89 -13.32
N GLY A 164 12.78 5.39 -13.82
CA GLY A 164 12.18 5.00 -15.09
C GLY A 164 10.95 4.10 -14.96
N ASP A 165 10.78 3.39 -13.84
CA ASP A 165 9.57 2.60 -13.58
C ASP A 165 8.34 3.50 -13.45
N VAL A 166 7.15 2.90 -13.57
CA VAL A 166 5.90 3.65 -13.63
C VAL A 166 4.94 3.18 -12.55
N PHE A 167 4.22 4.14 -11.96
CA PHE A 167 3.04 3.87 -11.14
C PHE A 167 1.87 4.78 -11.52
N LEU A 168 0.66 4.33 -11.21
CA LEU A 168 -0.56 4.99 -11.61
C LEU A 168 -1.43 5.31 -10.41
N LEU A 169 -1.96 6.53 -10.37
CA LEU A 169 -3.03 6.93 -9.46
C LEU A 169 -4.34 7.01 -10.24
N ARG A 170 -5.34 6.25 -9.81
CA ARG A 170 -6.70 6.36 -10.34
C ARG A 170 -7.52 7.15 -9.34
N VAL A 171 -7.96 8.31 -9.75
CA VAL A 171 -8.75 9.23 -8.94
C VAL A 171 -9.97 9.65 -9.73
N LEU A 172 -11.14 9.47 -9.15
CA LEU A 172 -12.39 9.65 -9.90
C LEU A 172 -12.34 8.79 -11.17
N ASP A 173 -12.55 9.36 -12.37
CA ASP A 173 -12.45 8.65 -13.66
C ASP A 173 -11.11 8.89 -14.38
N GLU A 174 -10.17 9.62 -13.77
CA GLU A 174 -8.86 9.89 -14.34
C GLU A 174 -7.80 8.89 -13.88
N THR A 175 -6.88 8.59 -14.78
CA THR A 175 -5.64 7.87 -14.49
C THR A 175 -4.47 8.84 -14.63
N LEU A 176 -3.81 9.08 -13.50
CA LEU A 176 -2.61 9.91 -13.43
C LEU A 176 -1.39 8.99 -13.44
N THR A 177 -0.56 9.11 -14.45
CA THR A 177 0.63 8.27 -14.60
C THR A 177 1.87 9.04 -14.20
N TYR A 178 2.68 8.42 -13.33
CA TYR A 178 3.93 8.99 -12.84
C TYR A 178 5.09 8.04 -13.16
N GLN A 179 6.17 8.59 -13.72
CA GLN A 179 7.42 7.88 -13.92
C GLN A 179 8.40 8.24 -12.81
N VAL A 180 8.98 7.24 -12.19
CA VAL A 180 9.97 7.41 -11.11
C VAL A 180 11.17 8.20 -11.65
N ASP A 181 11.41 9.35 -11.07
CA ASP A 181 12.51 10.26 -11.41
C ASP A 181 13.56 10.36 -10.30
N GLN A 182 13.18 10.09 -9.05
CA GLN A 182 14.06 10.20 -7.91
C GLN A 182 13.75 9.17 -6.82
N ILE A 183 14.81 8.59 -6.23
CA ILE A 183 14.72 7.70 -5.08
C ILE A 183 15.68 8.20 -4.00
N LEU A 184 15.16 8.48 -2.80
CA LEU A 184 15.93 9.01 -1.68
C LEU A 184 15.69 8.18 -0.42
N VAL A 185 16.70 8.19 0.45
CA VAL A 185 16.57 7.72 1.86
C VAL A 185 16.90 8.90 2.74
N VAL A 186 15.94 9.28 3.58
CA VAL A 186 16.01 10.49 4.41
C VAL A 186 15.68 10.18 5.87
N GLU A 187 16.03 11.09 6.77
CA GLU A 187 15.55 11.06 8.16
C GLU A 187 14.03 11.29 8.24
N PRO A 188 13.34 10.76 9.25
CA PRO A 188 11.87 10.86 9.35
C PRO A 188 11.33 12.30 9.38
N GLU A 189 12.11 13.24 9.88
CA GLU A 189 11.75 14.66 10.03
C GLU A 189 12.12 15.50 8.81
N ASP A 190 12.85 14.94 7.84
CA ASP A 190 13.26 15.66 6.64
C ASP A 190 12.11 15.73 5.63
N MET A 191 11.44 16.88 5.62
CA MET A 191 10.30 17.17 4.74
C MET A 191 10.70 17.97 3.49
N GLU A 192 11.97 18.35 3.34
CA GLU A 192 12.44 19.15 2.20
C GLU A 192 12.17 18.47 0.85
N PRO A 193 12.40 17.16 0.67
CA PRO A 193 12.13 16.46 -0.58
C PRO A 193 10.65 16.41 -0.97
N LEU A 194 9.75 16.73 -0.03
CA LEU A 194 8.30 16.76 -0.27
C LEU A 194 7.78 18.17 -0.61
N ALA A 195 8.68 19.13 -0.85
CA ALA A 195 8.31 20.49 -1.23
C ALA A 195 7.50 20.53 -2.53
N ILE A 196 6.60 21.50 -2.63
CA ILE A 196 5.88 21.80 -3.87
C ILE A 196 6.75 22.74 -4.72
N PHE A 197 7.03 22.36 -5.95
CA PHE A 197 7.80 23.15 -6.89
C PHE A 197 6.88 23.73 -7.97
N PRO A 198 6.97 25.05 -8.26
CA PRO A 198 6.17 25.66 -9.30
C PRO A 198 6.41 24.99 -10.67
N GLY A 199 5.33 24.70 -11.39
CA GLY A 199 5.39 24.07 -12.71
C GLY A 199 5.55 22.55 -12.72
N GLU A 200 5.82 21.94 -11.57
CA GLU A 200 6.00 20.49 -11.46
C GLU A 200 4.72 19.79 -11.00
N ASP A 201 4.50 18.57 -11.44
CA ASP A 201 3.44 17.66 -10.98
C ASP A 201 4.10 16.38 -10.48
N TYR A 202 4.26 16.28 -9.15
CA TYR A 202 4.92 15.17 -8.48
C TYR A 202 3.98 14.31 -7.64
N CYS A 203 4.30 13.03 -7.59
CA CYS A 203 3.76 12.12 -6.58
C CYS A 203 4.90 11.35 -5.92
N THR A 204 4.97 11.33 -4.59
CA THR A 204 5.97 10.58 -3.82
C THR A 204 5.34 9.47 -3.01
N LEU A 205 5.84 8.24 -3.19
CA LEU A 205 5.51 7.08 -2.38
C LEU A 205 6.50 6.99 -1.22
N VAL A 206 5.97 6.86 0.01
CA VAL A 206 6.79 6.90 1.24
C VAL A 206 6.62 5.61 2.03
N THR A 207 7.73 5.03 2.44
CA THR A 207 7.73 3.90 3.38
C THR A 207 8.91 3.95 4.35
N CYS A 208 8.89 3.09 5.38
CA CYS A 208 10.00 2.97 6.32
C CYS A 208 11.15 2.15 5.75
N THR A 209 12.39 2.49 6.12
CA THR A 209 13.62 1.77 5.74
C THR A 209 14.69 1.93 6.83
N PRO A 210 15.68 1.01 6.98
CA PRO A 210 15.74 -0.35 6.43
C PRO A 210 14.62 -1.26 6.98
N TYR A 211 14.33 -2.36 6.25
CA TYR A 211 13.31 -3.33 6.67
C TYR A 211 13.51 -3.81 8.12
N GLY A 212 12.47 -3.71 8.94
CA GLY A 212 12.48 -4.13 10.34
C GLY A 212 13.18 -3.17 11.31
N ILE A 213 14.02 -2.23 10.84
CA ILE A 213 14.69 -1.21 11.67
C ILE A 213 13.87 0.09 11.64
N ASN A 214 13.40 0.51 10.46
CA ASN A 214 12.49 1.64 10.27
C ASN A 214 13.02 3.01 10.72
N SER A 215 14.34 3.17 10.76
CA SER A 215 15.00 4.40 11.25
C SER A 215 14.90 5.57 10.26
N HIS A 216 14.74 5.30 8.98
CA HIS A 216 14.67 6.29 7.90
C HIS A 216 13.39 6.14 7.10
N ARG A 217 13.19 7.03 6.11
CA ARG A 217 12.12 6.95 5.12
C ARG A 217 12.71 6.75 3.73
N LEU A 218 12.17 5.78 3.00
CA LEU A 218 12.38 5.62 1.57
C LEU A 218 11.34 6.45 0.84
N LEU A 219 11.79 7.37 0.01
CA LEU A 219 10.98 8.21 -0.86
C LEU A 219 11.20 7.78 -2.30
N VAL A 220 10.14 7.39 -2.99
CA VAL A 220 10.14 7.09 -4.43
C VAL A 220 9.25 8.13 -5.09
N ARG A 221 9.88 9.15 -5.70
CA ARG A 221 9.17 10.25 -6.38
C ARG A 221 8.99 9.92 -7.85
N GLY A 222 7.80 10.19 -8.36
CA GLY A 222 7.51 10.20 -9.79
C GLY A 222 7.09 11.57 -10.26
N THR A 223 7.51 11.91 -11.48
CA THR A 223 7.02 13.05 -12.25
C THR A 223 5.90 12.62 -13.17
N ARG A 224 4.94 13.51 -13.40
CA ARG A 224 3.79 13.26 -14.28
C ARG A 224 4.24 13.02 -15.72
N ILE A 225 3.72 11.97 -16.35
CA ILE A 225 3.86 11.70 -17.77
C ILE A 225 2.49 11.46 -18.41
N GLU A 226 2.40 11.56 -19.75
CA GLU A 226 1.17 11.19 -20.44
C GLU A 226 0.97 9.68 -20.38
N THR A 227 -0.31 9.26 -20.23
CA THR A 227 -0.64 7.84 -20.06
C THR A 227 -0.30 6.99 -21.30
N GLU A 228 -0.29 7.60 -22.49
CA GLU A 228 0.15 6.92 -23.74
C GLU A 228 1.64 6.61 -23.76
N GLU A 229 2.48 7.48 -23.19
CA GLU A 229 3.92 7.24 -23.04
C GLU A 229 4.21 6.09 -22.07
N ALA A 230 3.39 5.96 -21.01
CA ALA A 230 3.50 4.87 -20.06
C ALA A 230 3.29 3.48 -20.69
N ALA A 231 2.43 3.38 -21.69
CA ALA A 231 2.18 2.10 -22.38
C ALA A 231 3.44 1.57 -23.11
N ALA A 232 4.39 2.45 -23.44
CA ALA A 232 5.66 2.08 -24.07
C ALA A 232 6.73 1.67 -23.02
N VAL A 233 6.57 2.11 -21.76
CA VAL A 233 7.52 1.86 -20.65
C VAL A 233 7.14 0.61 -19.86
N VAL A 234 5.84 0.24 -19.81
CA VAL A 234 5.41 -0.99 -19.13
C VAL A 234 6.08 -2.18 -19.82
N HIS A 235 7.17 -2.64 -19.26
CA HIS A 235 7.75 -3.92 -19.62
C HIS A 235 6.69 -4.99 -19.39
N VAL A 236 6.39 -5.77 -20.42
CA VAL A 236 5.55 -6.96 -20.29
C VAL A 236 6.28 -7.87 -19.30
N THR A 237 5.97 -7.71 -18.02
CA THR A 237 6.40 -8.66 -17.00
C THR A 237 5.78 -9.98 -17.40
N SER A 238 6.63 -10.98 -17.67
CA SER A 238 6.18 -12.31 -17.97
C SER A 238 5.18 -12.74 -16.89
N ASP A 239 4.08 -13.38 -17.27
CA ASP A 239 3.06 -14.01 -16.42
C ASP A 239 3.63 -15.11 -15.49
N ALA A 240 4.93 -15.18 -15.28
CA ALA A 240 5.57 -15.98 -14.27
C ALA A 240 5.21 -15.35 -12.91
N ALA A 241 4.08 -15.77 -12.35
CA ALA A 241 3.76 -15.52 -10.96
C ALA A 241 4.98 -15.86 -10.12
N MET A 242 5.70 -14.86 -9.61
CA MET A 242 6.78 -15.06 -8.66
C MET A 242 6.15 -15.61 -7.38
N LEU A 243 6.09 -16.94 -7.29
CA LEU A 243 5.68 -17.61 -6.08
C LEU A 243 6.64 -17.18 -4.97
N SER A 244 6.13 -16.45 -4.00
CA SER A 244 6.92 -16.07 -2.83
C SER A 244 7.64 -17.30 -2.28
N PRO A 245 8.97 -17.26 -2.05
CA PRO A 245 9.72 -18.37 -1.47
C PRO A 245 9.09 -18.88 -0.16
N LEU A 246 8.43 -18.01 0.60
CA LEU A 246 7.71 -18.38 1.82
C LEU A 246 6.47 -19.24 1.54
N ILE A 247 5.73 -18.97 0.46
CA ILE A 247 4.58 -19.79 0.06
C ILE A 247 5.08 -21.17 -0.37
N VAL A 248 6.13 -21.23 -1.18
CA VAL A 248 6.74 -22.48 -1.62
C VAL A 248 7.26 -23.28 -0.42
N ALA A 249 7.96 -22.63 0.50
CA ALA A 249 8.45 -23.28 1.72
C ALA A 249 7.29 -23.81 2.59
N ALA A 250 6.21 -23.06 2.77
CA ALA A 250 5.05 -23.50 3.53
C ALA A 250 4.33 -24.68 2.86
N VAL A 251 4.13 -24.64 1.54
CA VAL A 251 3.49 -25.72 0.76
C VAL A 251 4.28 -27.03 0.83
N ILE A 252 5.60 -26.96 0.91
CA ILE A 252 6.46 -28.13 1.04
C ILE A 252 6.58 -28.59 2.50
N ALA A 253 6.82 -27.66 3.43
CA ALA A 253 7.09 -27.98 4.83
C ALA A 253 5.86 -28.53 5.55
N VAL A 254 4.67 -27.98 5.28
CA VAL A 254 3.43 -28.40 5.98
C VAL A 254 3.10 -29.88 5.72
N PRO A 255 3.04 -30.40 4.48
CA PRO A 255 2.81 -31.82 4.23
C PRO A 255 3.89 -32.73 4.82
N LEU A 256 5.16 -32.31 4.73
CA LEU A 256 6.27 -33.09 5.30
C LEU A 256 6.17 -33.21 6.82
N LEU A 257 5.84 -32.09 7.50
CA LEU A 257 5.63 -32.07 8.95
C LEU A 257 4.43 -32.91 9.36
N LEU A 258 3.33 -32.85 8.59
CA LEU A 258 2.14 -33.68 8.82
C LEU A 258 2.46 -35.18 8.65
N VAL A 259 3.16 -35.60 7.57
CA VAL A 259 3.55 -36.97 7.36
C VAL A 259 4.48 -37.45 8.47
N TRP A 260 5.48 -36.65 8.84
CA TRP A 260 6.38 -36.98 9.95
C TRP A 260 5.63 -37.13 11.29
N PHE A 261 4.71 -36.23 11.56
CA PHE A 261 3.89 -36.23 12.77
C PHE A 261 2.94 -37.43 12.83
N ILE A 262 2.25 -37.75 11.73
CA ILE A 262 1.41 -38.96 11.59
C ILE A 262 2.25 -40.20 11.77
N GLY A 263 3.43 -40.26 11.13
CA GLY A 263 4.36 -41.39 11.30
C GLY A 263 4.77 -41.58 12.75
N MET A 264 5.05 -40.52 13.49
CA MET A 264 5.40 -40.60 14.91
C MET A 264 4.23 -41.08 15.78
N MET A 265 2.98 -40.76 15.41
CA MET A 265 1.78 -41.24 16.11
C MET A 265 1.49 -42.73 15.81
N LEU A 266 1.62 -43.15 14.55
CA LEU A 266 1.27 -44.52 14.11
C LEU A 266 2.36 -45.52 14.45
N PHE A 267 3.63 -45.12 14.47
CA PHE A 267 4.77 -46.00 14.76
C PHE A 267 5.48 -45.56 16.06
N PRO A 268 4.85 -45.75 17.24
CA PRO A 268 5.51 -45.43 18.49
C PRO A 268 6.74 -46.32 18.62
N ARG A 269 7.92 -45.71 18.82
CA ARG A 269 9.16 -46.48 19.07
C ARG A 269 8.91 -47.44 20.25
N LYS A 270 8.92 -48.74 19.96
CA LYS A 270 8.97 -49.74 21.03
C LYS A 270 10.29 -49.54 21.77
N ARG A 271 10.24 -49.11 23.01
CA ARG A 271 11.32 -49.28 24.00
C ARG A 271 11.17 -50.63 24.65
#